data_c7ad19fcd96b897c4b0df1f74c56f1db
#
_entry.id   c7ad19fcd96b897c4b0df1f74c56f1db
#
_cell.length_a   1.000
_cell.length_b   1.000
_cell.length_c   1.000
_cell.angle_alpha   90.00
_cell.angle_beta   90.00
_cell.angle_gamma   90.00
#
_symmetry.space_group_name_H-M   'P 1'
#
loop_
_entity.id
_entity.type
_entity.pdbx_description
1 polymer ?
#
loop_
_entity_poly.entity_id
_entity_poly.type
_entity_poly.pdbx_seq_one_letter_code
_entity_poly.pdbx_strand_id
1 'polypeptide(L)'
;PKDALAEKFILVDNPGEADMIVAAVGDQPKYWGEFKSTATLELQDGQNQLLTEVADTNKPFVIAVISSKPVLLPAAVREKANAIIQQFSPGMLGGQALAEALAGELNPSGRLTVSIPYHVGQQPIYYMQPRGQHGDRYADLTQQPLYPFGYGLGYSEFEYESVTTDRTVYGPEDFIKVLVSVRNTGKRDGVEVVQAYVSDEVT
;
A
#
# COMPACT_ATOMS: atom_id res chain seq x y z
N PRO A 1 1.46 12.97 13.34
CA PRO A 1 0.77 13.46 12.13
C PRO A 1 -0.03 14.75 12.34
N LYS A 2 -0.75 14.89 13.50
CA LYS A 2 -1.65 16.03 13.75
C LYS A 2 -0.95 17.39 13.56
N ASP A 3 0.21 17.58 14.15
CA ASP A 3 0.94 18.87 14.08
C ASP A 3 1.37 19.21 12.64
N ALA A 4 1.89 18.22 11.91
CA ALA A 4 2.27 18.40 10.51
C ALA A 4 1.05 18.68 9.59
N LEU A 5 -0.09 18.08 9.88
CA LEU A 5 -1.34 18.38 9.16
C LEU A 5 -1.82 19.81 9.45
N ALA A 6 -1.63 20.29 10.68
CA ALA A 6 -2.01 21.66 11.06
C ALA A 6 -1.19 22.75 10.33
N GLU A 7 -0.02 22.42 9.81
CA GLU A 7 0.78 23.33 8.98
C GLU A 7 0.21 23.53 7.57
N LYS A 8 -0.59 22.57 7.09
CA LYS A 8 -1.12 22.54 5.72
C LYS A 8 -2.64 22.75 5.65
N PHE A 9 -3.35 22.41 6.71
CA PHE A 9 -4.82 22.37 6.74
C PHE A 9 -5.38 23.02 8.00
N ILE A 10 -6.60 23.52 7.92
CA ILE A 10 -7.36 23.95 9.10
C ILE A 10 -7.95 22.69 9.74
N LEU A 11 -7.49 22.36 10.95
CA LEU A 11 -8.01 21.22 11.68
C LEU A 11 -9.25 21.62 12.50
N VAL A 12 -10.28 20.79 12.42
CA VAL A 12 -11.51 20.93 13.19
C VAL A 12 -11.68 19.71 14.11
N ASP A 13 -12.26 19.91 15.28
CA ASP A 13 -12.47 18.82 16.25
C ASP A 13 -13.75 18.02 15.96
N ASN A 14 -14.72 18.63 15.27
CA ASN A 14 -15.97 17.98 14.93
C ASN A 14 -15.92 17.46 13.48
N PRO A 15 -16.00 16.12 13.25
CA PRO A 15 -16.04 15.58 11.89
C PRO A 15 -17.17 16.15 11.02
N GLY A 16 -18.26 16.60 11.63
CA GLY A 16 -19.36 17.26 10.94
C GLY A 16 -18.98 18.56 10.22
N GLU A 17 -17.95 19.25 10.69
CA GLU A 17 -17.44 20.51 10.15
C GLU A 17 -16.32 20.34 9.13
N ALA A 18 -15.75 19.12 9.03
CA ALA A 18 -14.64 18.83 8.13
C ALA A 18 -15.10 18.66 6.69
N ASP A 19 -14.32 19.14 5.73
CA ASP A 19 -14.49 18.83 4.31
C ASP A 19 -13.96 17.43 3.96
N MET A 20 -12.93 16.97 4.69
CA MET A 20 -12.32 15.66 4.54
C MET A 20 -11.85 15.14 5.89
N ILE A 21 -11.92 13.82 6.09
CA ILE A 21 -11.44 13.17 7.30
C ILE A 21 -10.15 12.39 7.00
N VAL A 22 -9.14 12.55 7.85
CA VAL A 22 -7.92 11.72 7.82
C VAL A 22 -7.94 10.79 9.02
N ALA A 23 -8.20 9.51 8.78
CA ALA A 23 -8.21 8.48 9.82
C ALA A 23 -6.83 7.83 9.94
N ALA A 24 -6.08 8.19 11.00
CA ALA A 24 -4.77 7.58 11.28
C ALA A 24 -4.98 6.34 12.17
N VAL A 25 -4.62 5.18 11.66
CA VAL A 25 -4.76 3.87 12.32
C VAL A 25 -3.48 3.06 12.20
N GLY A 26 -3.35 2.01 12.98
CA GLY A 26 -2.20 1.12 12.90
C GLY A 26 -1.78 0.53 14.24
N ASP A 27 -0.49 0.23 14.35
CA ASP A 27 0.06 -0.39 15.55
C ASP A 27 0.02 0.54 16.76
N GLN A 28 -0.32 -0.04 17.90
CA GLN A 28 -0.22 0.65 19.18
C GLN A 28 1.03 0.20 19.94
N PRO A 29 1.62 1.06 20.81
CA PRO A 29 2.86 0.75 21.54
C PRO A 29 2.81 -0.54 22.37
N LYS A 30 1.62 -0.97 22.80
CA LYS A 30 1.44 -2.21 23.57
C LYS A 30 1.55 -3.48 22.71
N TYR A 31 1.42 -3.37 21.39
CA TYR A 31 1.47 -4.48 20.44
C TYR A 31 2.66 -4.41 19.49
N TRP A 32 3.55 -3.45 19.67
CA TRP A 32 4.68 -3.23 18.80
C TRP A 32 6.00 -3.22 19.59
N GLY A 33 7.00 -3.89 19.05
CA GLY A 33 8.32 -4.00 19.64
C GLY A 33 8.68 -5.44 20.00
N GLU A 34 9.83 -5.61 20.62
CA GLU A 34 10.35 -6.91 21.02
C GLU A 34 9.39 -7.60 21.98
N PHE A 35 9.07 -8.87 21.71
CA PHE A 35 8.10 -9.71 22.45
C PHE A 35 6.65 -9.19 22.48
N LYS A 36 6.26 -8.28 21.60
CA LYS A 36 4.93 -7.67 21.57
C LYS A 36 4.16 -7.88 20.27
N SER A 37 4.49 -8.90 19.47
CA SER A 37 3.79 -9.15 18.21
C SER A 37 2.39 -9.74 18.43
N THR A 38 1.48 -9.44 17.50
CA THR A 38 0.15 -10.07 17.44
C THR A 38 0.10 -11.10 16.31
N ALA A 39 -0.65 -12.18 16.50
CA ALA A 39 -0.84 -13.22 15.48
C ALA A 39 -1.87 -12.82 14.41
N THR A 40 -2.76 -11.89 14.73
CA THR A 40 -3.74 -11.36 13.77
C THR A 40 -3.14 -10.23 12.93
N LEU A 41 -3.69 -10.04 11.73
CA LEU A 41 -3.43 -8.88 10.88
C LEU A 41 -4.51 -7.79 11.02
N GLU A 42 -5.51 -7.99 11.86
CA GLU A 42 -6.56 -7.00 12.08
C GLU A 42 -6.09 -5.85 12.96
N LEU A 43 -6.67 -4.69 12.74
CA LEU A 43 -6.50 -3.52 13.61
C LEU A 43 -7.06 -3.81 15.00
N GLN A 44 -6.35 -3.35 16.02
CA GLN A 44 -6.68 -3.60 17.44
C GLN A 44 -7.42 -2.42 18.06
N ASP A 45 -8.01 -2.67 19.24
CA ASP A 45 -8.51 -1.62 20.16
C ASP A 45 -9.59 -0.70 19.57
N GLY A 46 -10.57 -1.25 18.86
CA GLY A 46 -11.72 -0.49 18.38
C GLY A 46 -11.41 0.36 17.12
N GLN A 47 -10.22 0.27 16.53
CA GLN A 47 -9.88 1.03 15.32
C GLN A 47 -10.78 0.65 14.12
N ASN A 48 -11.20 -0.60 14.00
CA ASN A 48 -12.17 -1.02 12.98
C ASN A 48 -13.54 -0.34 13.17
N GLN A 49 -13.97 -0.15 14.44
CA GLN A 49 -15.19 0.58 14.73
C GLN A 49 -15.05 2.06 14.37
N LEU A 50 -13.94 2.70 14.75
CA LEU A 50 -13.63 4.08 14.35
C LEU A 50 -13.69 4.28 12.85
N LEU A 51 -13.09 3.38 12.08
CA LEU A 51 -13.12 3.44 10.61
C LEU A 51 -14.54 3.27 10.06
N THR A 52 -15.37 2.43 10.68
CA THR A 52 -16.77 2.27 10.30
C THR A 52 -17.55 3.55 10.56
N GLU A 53 -17.37 4.16 11.74
CA GLU A 53 -17.99 5.45 12.09
C GLU A 53 -17.57 6.56 11.11
N VAL A 54 -16.28 6.61 10.72
CA VAL A 54 -15.80 7.54 9.69
C VAL A 54 -16.48 7.31 8.35
N ALA A 55 -16.56 6.06 7.90
CA ALA A 55 -17.21 5.71 6.65
C ALA A 55 -18.71 6.02 6.62
N ASP A 56 -19.36 5.96 7.76
CA ASP A 56 -20.82 6.26 7.90
C ASP A 56 -21.12 7.76 7.91
N THR A 57 -20.10 8.62 8.07
CA THR A 57 -20.27 10.07 7.89
C THR A 57 -20.60 10.45 6.47
N ASN A 58 -20.34 9.59 5.49
CA ASN A 58 -20.44 9.83 4.04
C ASN A 58 -19.62 11.05 3.56
N LYS A 59 -18.64 11.48 4.33
CA LYS A 59 -17.67 12.50 3.92
C LYS A 59 -16.48 11.86 3.21
N PRO A 60 -15.78 12.59 2.35
CA PRO A 60 -14.50 12.12 1.81
C PRO A 60 -13.54 11.79 2.95
N PHE A 61 -12.87 10.64 2.86
CA PHE A 61 -11.89 10.29 3.88
C PHE A 61 -10.69 9.52 3.31
N VAL A 62 -9.56 9.70 3.99
CA VAL A 62 -8.31 9.00 3.71
C VAL A 62 -7.91 8.20 4.95
N ILE A 63 -7.44 6.99 4.73
CA ILE A 63 -6.90 6.13 5.79
C ILE A 63 -5.38 6.18 5.74
N ALA A 64 -4.75 6.69 6.78
CA ALA A 64 -3.31 6.64 6.98
C ALA A 64 -2.97 5.45 7.89
N VAL A 65 -2.35 4.42 7.33
CA VAL A 65 -1.99 3.20 8.05
C VAL A 65 -0.53 3.28 8.48
N ILE A 66 -0.30 3.28 9.79
CA ILE A 66 1.03 3.31 10.40
C ILE A 66 1.21 1.99 11.16
N SER A 67 1.87 1.03 10.54
CA SER A 67 1.97 -0.33 11.10
C SER A 67 3.27 -1.00 10.68
N SER A 68 3.83 -1.81 11.57
CA SER A 68 5.07 -2.57 11.34
C SER A 68 4.87 -3.74 10.36
N LYS A 69 3.64 -4.12 10.09
CA LYS A 69 3.24 -5.23 9.23
C LYS A 69 1.98 -4.86 8.42
N PRO A 70 1.63 -5.62 7.37
CA PRO A 70 0.34 -5.49 6.71
C PRO A 70 -0.80 -5.60 7.72
N VAL A 71 -1.79 -4.72 7.61
CA VAL A 71 -3.04 -4.81 8.38
C VAL A 71 -4.23 -4.95 7.45
N LEU A 72 -5.24 -5.67 7.93
CA LEU A 72 -6.49 -5.87 7.22
C LEU A 72 -7.48 -4.77 7.63
N LEU A 73 -7.92 -4.01 6.63
CA LEU A 73 -8.98 -3.03 6.79
C LEU A 73 -10.33 -3.67 6.46
N PRO A 74 -11.43 -3.35 7.17
CA PRO A 74 -12.76 -3.85 6.81
C PRO A 74 -13.09 -3.52 5.35
N ALA A 75 -13.58 -4.52 4.60
CA ALA A 75 -13.84 -4.37 3.17
C ALA A 75 -14.76 -3.19 2.85
N ALA A 76 -15.87 -3.06 3.58
CA ALA A 76 -16.83 -1.99 3.39
C ALA A 76 -16.26 -0.58 3.63
N VAL A 77 -15.27 -0.46 4.51
CA VAL A 77 -14.56 0.80 4.78
C VAL A 77 -13.55 1.09 3.67
N ARG A 78 -12.75 0.08 3.33
CA ARG A 78 -11.72 0.19 2.29
C ARG A 78 -12.30 0.62 0.94
N GLU A 79 -13.45 0.07 0.57
CA GLU A 79 -14.14 0.37 -0.69
C GLU A 79 -14.73 1.78 -0.74
N LYS A 80 -15.05 2.38 0.41
CA LYS A 80 -15.54 3.75 0.53
C LYS A 80 -14.42 4.79 0.65
N ALA A 81 -13.21 4.38 1.07
CA ALA A 81 -12.10 5.31 1.27
C ALA A 81 -11.64 5.94 -0.06
N ASN A 82 -11.41 7.25 -0.07
CA ASN A 82 -10.88 7.96 -1.23
C ASN A 82 -9.40 7.64 -1.49
N ALA A 83 -8.64 7.36 -0.43
CA ALA A 83 -7.28 6.87 -0.52
C ALA A 83 -6.87 6.09 0.74
N ILE A 84 -5.89 5.21 0.57
CA ILE A 84 -5.23 4.50 1.66
C ILE A 84 -3.73 4.73 1.52
N ILE A 85 -3.09 5.28 2.55
CA ILE A 85 -1.66 5.56 2.58
C ILE A 85 -1.02 4.62 3.58
N GLN A 86 -0.28 3.63 3.09
CA GLN A 86 0.49 2.70 3.91
C GLN A 86 1.87 3.31 4.20
N GLN A 87 2.13 3.63 5.45
CA GLN A 87 3.40 4.26 5.84
C GLN A 87 4.38 3.31 6.51
N PHE A 88 4.00 2.10 6.88
CA PHE A 88 4.81 1.19 7.69
C PHE A 88 5.38 1.89 8.94
N SER A 89 6.71 1.91 9.10
CA SER A 89 7.39 2.62 10.20
C SER A 89 8.06 3.89 9.66
N PRO A 90 7.34 5.00 9.49
CA PRO A 90 7.79 6.15 8.71
C PRO A 90 8.82 7.04 9.43
N GLY A 91 9.11 6.76 10.70
CA GLY A 91 10.06 7.54 11.49
C GLY A 91 9.57 8.96 11.83
N MET A 92 10.50 9.86 12.17
CA MET A 92 10.19 11.19 12.68
C MET A 92 9.51 12.10 11.64
N LEU A 93 9.82 11.94 10.36
CA LEU A 93 9.26 12.77 9.28
C LEU A 93 8.00 12.19 8.64
N GLY A 94 7.49 11.06 9.13
CA GLY A 94 6.31 10.41 8.57
C GLY A 94 5.05 11.27 8.60
N GLY A 95 4.88 12.10 9.62
CA GLY A 95 3.78 13.07 9.70
C GLY A 95 3.88 14.16 8.65
N GLN A 96 5.07 14.68 8.41
CA GLN A 96 5.35 15.67 7.38
C GLN A 96 5.09 15.09 5.98
N ALA A 97 5.65 13.91 5.68
CA ALA A 97 5.44 13.24 4.39
C ALA A 97 3.96 12.97 4.10
N LEU A 98 3.19 12.57 5.13
CA LEU A 98 1.74 12.42 5.01
C LEU A 98 1.05 13.75 4.66
N ALA A 99 1.37 14.81 5.37
CA ALA A 99 0.78 16.13 5.14
C ALA A 99 1.12 16.68 3.75
N GLU A 100 2.36 16.56 3.32
CA GLU A 100 2.81 16.98 1.98
C GLU A 100 2.16 16.15 0.86
N ALA A 101 1.99 14.83 1.07
CA ALA A 101 1.26 13.99 0.13
C ALA A 101 -0.20 14.43 0.02
N LEU A 102 -0.90 14.63 1.14
CA LEU A 102 -2.30 15.07 1.13
C LEU A 102 -2.48 16.48 0.55
N ALA A 103 -1.52 17.37 0.77
CA ALA A 103 -1.51 18.70 0.17
C ALA A 103 -1.13 18.66 -1.33
N GLY A 104 -0.70 17.52 -1.84
CA GLY A 104 -0.24 17.37 -3.22
C GLY A 104 1.15 17.94 -3.49
N GLU A 105 1.92 18.27 -2.48
CA GLU A 105 3.29 18.77 -2.62
C GLU A 105 4.28 17.63 -2.87
N LEU A 106 4.05 16.49 -2.24
CA LEU A 106 4.78 15.24 -2.48
C LEU A 106 3.96 14.32 -3.38
N ASN A 107 4.52 13.90 -4.49
CA ASN A 107 3.93 12.86 -5.35
C ASN A 107 4.36 11.48 -4.83
N PRO A 108 3.45 10.65 -4.29
CA PRO A 108 3.80 9.33 -3.81
C PRO A 108 4.39 8.45 -4.91
N SER A 109 5.55 7.86 -4.65
CA SER A 109 6.23 6.96 -5.58
C SER A 109 6.55 5.59 -4.97
N GLY A 110 6.30 5.42 -3.67
CA GLY A 110 6.53 4.18 -2.96
C GLY A 110 5.71 3.02 -3.50
N ARG A 111 6.30 1.82 -3.46
CA ARG A 111 5.64 0.56 -3.83
C ARG A 111 5.66 -0.38 -2.63
N LEU A 112 4.63 -1.20 -2.49
CA LEU A 112 4.57 -2.18 -1.41
C LEU A 112 5.74 -3.15 -1.48
N THR A 113 6.40 -3.33 -0.36
CA THR A 113 7.53 -4.27 -0.17
C THR A 113 7.08 -5.64 0.32
N VAL A 114 5.79 -5.82 0.52
CA VAL A 114 5.12 -7.07 0.87
C VAL A 114 3.74 -7.10 0.23
N SER A 115 3.22 -8.31 -0.02
CA SER A 115 1.82 -8.45 -0.43
C SER A 115 0.88 -8.27 0.76
N ILE A 116 -0.27 -7.65 0.53
CA ILE A 116 -1.34 -7.51 1.53
C ILE A 116 -2.43 -8.51 1.19
N PRO A 117 -2.78 -9.47 2.06
CA PRO A 117 -3.81 -10.46 1.80
C PRO A 117 -5.22 -9.88 1.97
N TYR A 118 -6.23 -10.61 1.51
CA TYR A 118 -7.63 -10.38 1.87
C TYR A 118 -7.95 -10.89 3.27
N HIS A 119 -7.31 -11.99 3.67
CA HIS A 119 -7.58 -12.67 4.94
C HIS A 119 -6.30 -13.29 5.49
N VAL A 120 -6.18 -13.35 6.81
CA VAL A 120 -5.00 -13.93 7.49
C VAL A 120 -4.75 -15.39 7.09
N GLY A 121 -5.79 -16.14 6.73
CA GLY A 121 -5.68 -17.53 6.25
C GLY A 121 -4.96 -17.70 4.91
N GLN A 122 -4.72 -16.61 4.15
CA GLN A 122 -3.89 -16.65 2.95
C GLN A 122 -2.39 -16.64 3.25
N GLN A 123 -1.98 -16.44 4.49
CA GLN A 123 -0.56 -16.39 4.86
C GLN A 123 0.08 -17.80 4.85
N PRO A 124 1.32 -17.93 4.34
CA PRO A 124 2.14 -16.90 3.68
C PRO A 124 1.68 -16.61 2.24
N ILE A 125 1.73 -15.34 1.82
CA ILE A 125 1.35 -14.90 0.47
C ILE A 125 2.53 -14.14 -0.17
N TYR A 126 3.42 -14.89 -0.79
CA TYR A 126 4.63 -14.36 -1.42
C TYR A 126 4.39 -14.03 -2.89
N TYR A 127 5.03 -12.99 -3.43
CA TYR A 127 5.00 -12.71 -4.86
C TYR A 127 5.67 -13.81 -5.70
N MET A 128 6.64 -14.52 -5.13
CA MET A 128 7.36 -15.66 -5.75
C MET A 128 6.81 -17.03 -5.31
N GLN A 129 5.53 -17.13 -5.04
CA GLN A 129 4.93 -18.40 -4.61
C GLN A 129 5.01 -19.44 -5.74
N PRO A 130 5.48 -20.67 -5.46
CA PRO A 130 5.55 -21.74 -6.47
C PRO A 130 4.19 -22.02 -7.10
N ARG A 131 4.16 -22.24 -8.42
CA ARG A 131 2.95 -22.62 -9.14
C ARG A 131 2.42 -23.97 -8.64
N GLY A 132 1.12 -24.14 -8.63
CA GLY A 132 0.47 -25.40 -8.30
C GLY A 132 0.21 -25.66 -6.81
N GLN A 133 0.57 -24.75 -5.92
CA GLN A 133 0.08 -24.78 -4.56
C GLN A 133 -1.39 -24.37 -4.55
N HIS A 134 -2.29 -25.26 -4.12
CA HIS A 134 -3.72 -25.01 -3.95
C HIS A 134 -4.52 -24.65 -5.22
N GLY A 135 -3.97 -24.78 -6.43
CA GLY A 135 -4.66 -24.36 -7.66
C GLY A 135 -4.79 -22.83 -7.75
N ASP A 136 -5.87 -22.33 -8.33
CA ASP A 136 -6.05 -20.88 -8.59
C ASP A 136 -6.89 -20.15 -7.53
N ARG A 137 -7.47 -20.87 -6.57
CA ARG A 137 -8.40 -20.27 -5.58
C ARG A 137 -8.64 -21.16 -4.37
N TYR A 138 -8.99 -20.56 -3.26
CA TYR A 138 -9.70 -21.23 -2.17
C TYR A 138 -11.17 -21.49 -2.60
N ALA A 139 -11.89 -22.31 -1.86
CA ALA A 139 -13.31 -22.54 -2.14
C ALA A 139 -14.16 -21.26 -2.01
N ASP A 140 -13.74 -20.36 -1.15
CA ASP A 140 -14.47 -19.15 -0.74
C ASP A 140 -13.70 -17.84 -0.99
N LEU A 141 -12.47 -17.91 -1.45
CA LEU A 141 -11.62 -16.74 -1.65
C LEU A 141 -10.64 -16.95 -2.82
N THR A 142 -10.19 -15.87 -3.43
CA THR A 142 -9.08 -15.89 -4.38
C THR A 142 -7.75 -16.19 -3.69
N GLN A 143 -6.80 -16.76 -4.42
CA GLN A 143 -5.41 -16.87 -3.96
C GLN A 143 -4.59 -15.61 -4.22
N GLN A 144 -5.08 -14.71 -5.06
CA GLN A 144 -4.40 -13.45 -5.33
C GLN A 144 -4.42 -12.56 -4.08
N PRO A 145 -3.35 -11.80 -3.83
CA PRO A 145 -3.36 -10.81 -2.76
C PRO A 145 -4.34 -9.68 -3.05
N LEU A 146 -4.80 -9.01 -2.01
CA LEU A 146 -5.57 -7.77 -2.13
C LEU A 146 -4.74 -6.67 -2.81
N TYR A 147 -3.52 -6.49 -2.34
CA TYR A 147 -2.52 -5.64 -2.98
C TYR A 147 -1.21 -6.45 -3.12
N PRO A 148 -0.72 -6.69 -4.33
CA PRO A 148 0.50 -7.46 -4.53
C PRO A 148 1.75 -6.68 -4.12
N PHE A 149 2.84 -7.41 -3.88
CA PHE A 149 4.18 -6.83 -3.82
C PHE A 149 4.41 -5.92 -5.03
N GLY A 150 5.03 -4.79 -4.83
CA GLY A 150 5.29 -3.81 -5.89
C GLY A 150 4.10 -2.91 -6.24
N TYR A 151 2.91 -3.12 -5.67
CA TYR A 151 1.76 -2.27 -5.92
C TYR A 151 1.92 -0.89 -5.28
N GLY A 152 1.42 0.13 -5.95
CA GLY A 152 1.33 1.50 -5.44
C GLY A 152 0.85 2.45 -6.51
N LEU A 153 0.23 3.54 -6.09
CA LEU A 153 -0.28 4.60 -6.93
C LEU A 153 0.40 5.92 -6.59
N GLY A 154 0.54 6.78 -7.57
CA GLY A 154 0.99 8.16 -7.43
C GLY A 154 0.02 9.13 -8.10
N TYR A 155 0.40 10.39 -8.17
CA TYR A 155 -0.37 11.43 -8.85
C TYR A 155 0.01 11.60 -10.33
N SER A 156 0.98 10.82 -10.80
CA SER A 156 1.42 10.78 -12.20
C SER A 156 1.06 9.44 -12.84
N GLU A 157 0.84 9.46 -14.11
CA GLU A 157 0.57 8.29 -14.92
C GLU A 157 1.78 7.98 -15.80
N PHE A 158 2.17 6.71 -15.85
CA PHE A 158 3.30 6.25 -16.62
C PHE A 158 2.87 5.18 -17.63
N GLU A 159 3.29 5.33 -18.86
CA GLU A 159 3.09 4.37 -19.93
C GLU A 159 4.40 3.66 -20.23
N TYR A 160 4.39 2.34 -20.24
CA TYR A 160 5.50 1.50 -20.66
C TYR A 160 5.40 1.29 -22.16
N GLU A 161 6.17 2.05 -22.94
CA GLU A 161 6.10 2.05 -24.39
C GLU A 161 6.78 0.84 -25.03
N SER A 162 7.90 0.41 -24.45
CA SER A 162 8.62 -0.77 -24.94
C SER A 162 9.47 -1.41 -23.86
N VAL A 163 9.64 -2.72 -23.96
CA VAL A 163 10.59 -3.52 -23.20
C VAL A 163 11.36 -4.40 -24.18
N THR A 164 12.67 -4.32 -24.17
CA THR A 164 13.54 -5.12 -25.04
C THR A 164 14.71 -5.67 -24.24
N THR A 165 15.23 -6.81 -24.70
CA THR A 165 16.47 -7.40 -24.20
C THR A 165 17.54 -7.34 -25.30
N ASP A 166 18.80 -7.34 -24.92
CA ASP A 166 19.92 -7.31 -25.88
C ASP A 166 20.05 -8.60 -26.69
N ARG A 167 19.49 -9.71 -26.23
CA ARG A 167 19.40 -11.02 -26.91
C ARG A 167 18.19 -11.81 -26.38
N THR A 168 17.91 -12.92 -27.03
CA THR A 168 16.75 -13.77 -26.71
C THR A 168 17.13 -15.04 -25.93
N VAL A 169 18.41 -15.38 -25.89
CA VAL A 169 18.92 -16.58 -25.19
C VAL A 169 20.12 -16.18 -24.35
N TYR A 170 20.13 -16.64 -23.13
CA TYR A 170 21.17 -16.36 -22.14
C TYR A 170 21.65 -17.67 -21.51
N GLY A 171 22.94 -17.74 -21.23
CA GLY A 171 23.52 -18.82 -20.42
C GLY A 171 23.42 -18.53 -18.93
N PRO A 172 23.74 -19.50 -18.06
CA PRO A 172 23.60 -19.36 -16.61
C PRO A 172 24.44 -18.22 -15.99
N GLU A 173 25.55 -17.87 -16.63
CA GLU A 173 26.47 -16.82 -16.17
C GLU A 173 26.32 -15.49 -16.94
N ASP A 174 25.34 -15.41 -17.81
CA ASP A 174 25.14 -14.20 -18.61
C ASP A 174 24.42 -13.11 -17.84
N PHE A 175 24.78 -11.86 -18.11
CA PHE A 175 24.01 -10.69 -17.67
C PHE A 175 22.93 -10.38 -18.71
N ILE A 176 21.71 -10.18 -18.23
CA ILE A 176 20.58 -9.77 -19.05
C ILE A 176 20.50 -8.26 -19.03
N LYS A 177 20.66 -7.63 -20.21
CA LYS A 177 20.43 -6.19 -20.37
C LYS A 177 18.99 -5.97 -20.82
N VAL A 178 18.20 -5.36 -19.95
CA VAL A 178 16.81 -4.98 -20.24
C VAL A 178 16.75 -3.47 -20.47
N LEU A 179 16.19 -3.07 -21.60
CA LEU A 179 15.88 -1.67 -21.91
C LEU A 179 14.38 -1.47 -21.81
N VAL A 180 13.99 -0.48 -21.02
CA VAL A 180 12.58 -0.11 -20.82
C VAL A 180 12.42 1.36 -21.22
N SER A 181 11.47 1.65 -22.12
CA SER A 181 11.03 3.00 -22.40
C SER A 181 9.78 3.31 -21.59
N VAL A 182 9.87 4.34 -20.77
CA VAL A 182 8.75 4.77 -19.91
C VAL A 182 8.50 6.25 -20.14
N ARG A 183 7.25 6.60 -20.39
CA ARG A 183 6.81 7.97 -20.58
C ARG A 183 5.84 8.38 -19.47
N ASN A 184 6.08 9.54 -18.87
CA ASN A 184 5.09 10.18 -18.02
C ASN A 184 4.00 10.81 -18.91
N THR A 185 2.78 10.30 -18.82
CA THR A 185 1.60 10.82 -19.55
C THR A 185 0.74 11.73 -18.68
N GLY A 186 1.06 11.82 -17.39
CA GLY A 186 0.39 12.70 -16.44
C GLY A 186 0.82 14.17 -16.58
N LYS A 187 0.19 15.02 -15.78
CA LYS A 187 0.46 16.47 -15.78
C LYS A 187 1.48 16.91 -14.73
N ARG A 188 1.99 15.99 -13.94
CA ARG A 188 2.92 16.26 -12.84
C ARG A 188 4.19 15.44 -13.03
N ASP A 189 5.30 15.99 -12.57
CA ASP A 189 6.53 15.21 -12.43
C ASP A 189 6.32 14.08 -11.42
N GLY A 190 6.95 12.96 -11.65
CA GLY A 190 6.84 11.79 -10.80
C GLY A 190 8.01 10.85 -10.94
N VAL A 191 8.11 9.94 -10.01
CA VAL A 191 9.11 8.88 -9.99
C VAL A 191 8.40 7.55 -10.23
N GLU A 192 8.84 6.79 -11.22
CA GLU A 192 8.37 5.44 -11.48
C GLU A 192 9.39 4.41 -10.99
N VAL A 193 8.91 3.36 -10.34
CA VAL A 193 9.71 2.21 -9.92
C VAL A 193 9.52 1.09 -10.92
N VAL A 194 10.42 1.00 -11.88
CA VAL A 194 10.42 -0.10 -12.87
C VAL A 194 10.80 -1.40 -12.16
N GLN A 195 9.94 -2.41 -12.23
CA GLN A 195 10.12 -3.69 -11.57
C GLN A 195 10.38 -4.76 -12.63
N ALA A 196 11.48 -5.50 -12.50
CA ALA A 196 11.83 -6.61 -13.37
C ALA A 196 11.78 -7.91 -12.58
N TYR A 197 11.05 -8.89 -13.10
CA TYR A 197 10.87 -10.20 -12.50
C TYR A 197 11.39 -11.28 -13.43
N VAL A 198 12.00 -12.30 -12.84
CA VAL A 198 12.41 -13.53 -13.54
C VAL A 198 11.55 -14.67 -12.99
N SER A 199 10.96 -15.45 -13.88
CA SER A 199 10.25 -16.68 -13.50
C SER A 199 10.91 -17.91 -14.14
N ASP A 200 11.06 -18.96 -13.36
CA ASP A 200 11.42 -20.29 -13.84
C ASP A 200 10.11 -21.07 -14.09
N GLU A 201 10.00 -21.71 -15.25
CA GLU A 201 8.79 -22.46 -15.61
C GLU A 201 8.77 -23.88 -15.03
N VAL A 202 9.89 -24.36 -14.50
CA VAL A 202 10.07 -25.76 -14.05
C VAL A 202 9.98 -25.92 -12.54
N THR A 203 10.10 -24.85 -11.77
CA THR A 203 10.05 -24.88 -10.30
C THR A 203 8.83 -24.17 -9.74
#